data_88320b319b3efead75d9743fde7b447b
#
_entry.id   88320b319b3efead75d9743fde7b447b
#
_cell.length_a   1.000
_cell.length_b   1.000
_cell.length_c   1.000
_cell.angle_alpha   90.00
_cell.angle_beta   90.00
_cell.angle_gamma   90.00
#
_symmetry.space_group_name_H-M   'P 1'
#
loop_
_entity.id
_entity.type
_entity.pdbx_description
1 polymer ?
#
loop_
_entity_poly.entity_id
_entity_poly.type
_entity_poly.pdbx_seq_one_letter_code
_entity_poly.pdbx_strand_id
1 'polypeptide(L)'
;MPILQPPVVDNPDGLIPVNPMIEHYMYTLTEQFDHPILDEMEAFARMRNFPIVGRLVGISLEILAKMIGAHRVFEFGSGYGYSAYWFGKAVGPDGQIVCTDSNPVNQERAEQYLSAIGIWERVKFCTGYAQDIFAQTDGMFDICYNDADKGGYPDIWRMAKERIRPGGLYIADNVLWRGRVAVDGSADIKPGWTEAIREHNQLICKDPEFDAFINPTRDGVIVARRKMA
;
A
#
# COMPACT_ATOMS: atom_id res chain seq x y z
N MET A 1 -0.67 -8.28 -31.70
CA MET A 1 -1.16 -9.44 -30.96
C MET A 1 -2.67 -9.35 -30.89
N PRO A 2 -3.45 -10.41 -31.13
CA PRO A 2 -4.88 -10.37 -30.93
C PRO A 2 -5.15 -10.08 -29.45
N ILE A 3 -6.00 -9.09 -29.19
CA ILE A 3 -6.50 -8.83 -27.83
C ILE A 3 -7.36 -10.02 -27.46
N LEU A 4 -6.86 -10.85 -26.52
CA LEU A 4 -7.66 -11.93 -25.96
C LEU A 4 -8.91 -11.31 -25.34
N GLN A 5 -10.08 -11.72 -25.81
CA GLN A 5 -11.32 -11.33 -25.16
C GLN A 5 -11.28 -11.88 -23.72
N PRO A 6 -11.60 -11.06 -22.72
CA PRO A 6 -11.64 -11.53 -21.34
C PRO A 6 -12.65 -12.68 -21.21
N PRO A 7 -12.37 -13.69 -20.38
CA PRO A 7 -13.33 -14.74 -20.11
C PRO A 7 -14.61 -14.14 -19.50
N VAL A 8 -15.74 -14.72 -19.85
CA VAL A 8 -17.02 -14.38 -19.20
C VAL A 8 -16.93 -14.89 -17.75
N VAL A 9 -17.11 -14.00 -16.79
CA VAL A 9 -17.07 -14.32 -15.36
C VAL A 9 -18.47 -14.11 -14.79
N ASP A 10 -19.12 -15.18 -14.39
CA ASP A 10 -20.48 -15.16 -13.87
C ASP A 10 -20.58 -14.55 -12.45
N ASN A 11 -19.48 -14.51 -11.70
CA ASN A 11 -19.40 -13.92 -10.37
C ASN A 11 -18.12 -13.09 -10.19
N PRO A 12 -18.18 -11.76 -10.32
CA PRO A 12 -17.02 -10.88 -10.16
C PRO A 12 -16.43 -10.92 -8.74
N ASP A 13 -17.23 -11.19 -7.72
CA ASP A 13 -16.75 -11.34 -6.33
C ASP A 13 -15.94 -12.63 -6.11
N GLY A 14 -15.94 -13.53 -7.08
CA GLY A 14 -15.16 -14.77 -7.09
C GLY A 14 -13.80 -14.66 -7.77
N LEU A 15 -13.43 -13.52 -8.35
CA LEU A 15 -12.13 -13.31 -8.97
C LEU A 15 -11.07 -13.11 -7.88
N ILE A 16 -10.39 -14.20 -7.54
CA ILE A 16 -9.27 -14.19 -6.61
C ILE A 16 -7.98 -14.22 -7.43
N PRO A 17 -7.08 -13.21 -7.31
CA PRO A 17 -5.85 -13.17 -8.09
C PRO A 17 -4.93 -14.36 -7.83
N VAL A 18 -4.93 -14.87 -6.60
CA VAL A 18 -4.15 -16.04 -6.19
C VAL A 18 -5.08 -17.04 -5.48
N ASN A 19 -4.94 -18.32 -5.83
CA ASN A 19 -5.69 -19.36 -5.13
C ASN A 19 -5.39 -19.34 -3.62
N PRO A 20 -6.41 -19.38 -2.73
CA PRO A 20 -6.22 -19.31 -1.29
C PRO A 20 -5.28 -20.37 -0.70
N MET A 21 -5.21 -21.56 -1.31
CA MET A 21 -4.27 -22.60 -0.89
C MET A 21 -2.82 -22.21 -1.22
N ILE A 22 -2.59 -21.55 -2.35
CA ILE A 22 -1.27 -21.03 -2.73
C ILE A 22 -0.88 -19.88 -1.81
N GLU A 23 -1.81 -18.96 -1.52
CA GLU A 23 -1.59 -17.86 -0.58
C GLU A 23 -1.25 -18.40 0.81
N HIS A 24 -1.99 -19.40 1.29
CA HIS A 24 -1.69 -20.07 2.55
C HIS A 24 -0.29 -20.70 2.56
N TYR A 25 0.08 -21.41 1.48
CA TYR A 25 1.43 -21.96 1.34
C TYR A 25 2.50 -20.86 1.42
N MET A 26 2.33 -19.76 0.68
CA MET A 26 3.28 -18.63 0.76
C MET A 26 3.38 -18.08 2.18
N TYR A 27 2.27 -18.04 2.92
CA TYR A 27 2.24 -17.60 4.31
C TYR A 27 3.05 -18.50 5.23
N THR A 28 3.03 -19.83 5.03
CA THR A 28 3.84 -20.78 5.81
C THR A 28 5.35 -20.60 5.62
N LEU A 29 5.78 -19.91 4.58
CA LEU A 29 7.20 -19.62 4.31
C LEU A 29 7.69 -18.31 4.98
N THR A 30 6.82 -17.63 5.73
CA THR A 30 7.14 -16.32 6.32
C THR A 30 7.62 -16.36 7.77
N GLU A 31 7.89 -17.54 8.35
CA GLU A 31 8.29 -17.73 9.76
C GLU A 31 9.50 -16.86 10.15
N GLN A 32 10.47 -16.66 9.25
CA GLN A 32 11.63 -15.81 9.49
C GLN A 32 11.29 -14.33 9.78
N PHE A 33 10.07 -13.92 9.49
CA PHE A 33 9.56 -12.56 9.72
C PHE A 33 8.63 -12.49 10.95
N ASP A 34 8.48 -13.60 11.68
CA ASP A 34 7.61 -13.65 12.86
C ASP A 34 8.15 -12.74 13.96
N HIS A 35 7.23 -12.01 14.56
CA HIS A 35 7.53 -11.15 15.69
C HIS A 35 6.27 -11.00 16.57
N PRO A 36 6.37 -11.08 17.90
CA PRO A 36 5.22 -11.00 18.79
C PRO A 36 4.34 -9.77 18.54
N ILE A 37 4.93 -8.62 18.23
CA ILE A 37 4.17 -7.40 17.95
C ILE A 37 3.32 -7.51 16.68
N LEU A 38 3.78 -8.23 15.65
CA LEU A 38 2.97 -8.49 14.46
C LEU A 38 1.76 -9.36 14.79
N ASP A 39 1.95 -10.37 15.62
CA ASP A 39 0.86 -11.25 16.05
C ASP A 39 -0.20 -10.47 16.83
N GLU A 40 0.22 -9.53 17.70
CA GLU A 40 -0.67 -8.62 18.42
C GLU A 40 -1.41 -7.67 17.46
N MET A 41 -0.71 -7.05 16.52
CA MET A 41 -1.31 -6.18 15.51
C MET A 41 -2.32 -6.93 14.65
N GLU A 42 -1.98 -8.14 14.19
CA GLU A 42 -2.87 -8.98 13.39
C GLU A 42 -4.07 -9.50 14.21
N ALA A 43 -3.88 -9.85 15.48
CA ALA A 43 -4.96 -10.22 16.38
C ALA A 43 -5.93 -9.06 16.60
N PHE A 44 -5.42 -7.84 16.79
CA PHE A 44 -6.24 -6.64 16.88
C PHE A 44 -7.04 -6.40 15.59
N ALA A 45 -6.41 -6.52 14.42
CA ALA A 45 -7.08 -6.39 13.13
C ALA A 45 -8.26 -7.36 13.01
N ARG A 46 -8.03 -8.65 13.32
CA ARG A 46 -9.09 -9.69 13.30
C ARG A 46 -10.22 -9.36 14.26
N MET A 47 -9.90 -9.00 15.50
CA MET A 47 -10.90 -8.70 16.55
C MET A 47 -11.77 -7.49 16.19
N ARG A 48 -11.23 -6.51 15.52
CA ARG A 48 -11.91 -5.24 15.18
C ARG A 48 -12.40 -5.19 13.74
N ASN A 49 -12.19 -6.24 12.96
CA ASN A 49 -12.39 -6.24 11.51
C ASN A 49 -11.75 -5.02 10.84
N PHE A 50 -10.54 -4.67 11.30
CA PHE A 50 -9.78 -3.54 10.77
C PHE A 50 -8.94 -4.01 9.58
N PRO A 51 -9.01 -3.36 8.41
CA PRO A 51 -8.23 -3.75 7.25
C PRO A 51 -6.74 -3.47 7.47
N ILE A 52 -5.90 -4.46 7.19
CA ILE A 52 -4.45 -4.33 7.14
C ILE A 52 -3.93 -5.01 5.88
N VAL A 53 -2.79 -4.58 5.40
CA VAL A 53 -2.16 -5.13 4.19
C VAL A 53 -1.72 -6.58 4.34
N GLY A 54 -1.55 -7.05 5.57
CA GLY A 54 -1.12 -8.41 5.89
C GLY A 54 0.35 -8.67 5.60
N ARG A 55 0.82 -9.82 6.08
CA ARG A 55 2.25 -10.16 6.16
C ARG A 55 2.93 -10.27 4.80
N LEU A 56 2.28 -10.90 3.80
CA LEU A 56 2.86 -11.07 2.46
C LEU A 56 3.13 -9.73 1.76
N VAL A 57 2.19 -8.79 1.84
CA VAL A 57 2.38 -7.44 1.30
C VAL A 57 3.41 -6.70 2.14
N GLY A 58 3.32 -6.75 3.48
CA GLY A 58 4.27 -6.11 4.37
C GLY A 58 5.73 -6.50 4.11
N ILE A 59 6.00 -7.79 3.93
CA ILE A 59 7.34 -8.30 3.55
C ILE A 59 7.79 -7.70 2.23
N SER A 60 6.90 -7.62 1.24
CA SER A 60 7.25 -7.03 -0.06
C SER A 60 7.56 -5.54 0.05
N LEU A 61 6.85 -4.79 0.91
CA LEU A 61 7.16 -3.38 1.19
C LEU A 61 8.56 -3.22 1.81
N GLU A 62 8.91 -4.06 2.80
CA GLU A 62 10.24 -4.05 3.41
C GLU A 62 11.33 -4.34 2.38
N ILE A 63 11.16 -5.39 1.57
CA ILE A 63 12.15 -5.78 0.56
C ILE A 63 12.32 -4.69 -0.49
N LEU A 64 11.22 -4.14 -1.04
CA LEU A 64 11.26 -3.06 -2.03
C LEU A 64 11.97 -1.82 -1.48
N ALA A 65 11.67 -1.43 -0.23
CA ALA A 65 12.32 -0.29 0.41
C ALA A 65 13.83 -0.52 0.58
N LYS A 66 14.24 -1.72 1.00
CA LYS A 66 15.67 -2.08 1.10
C LYS A 66 16.36 -2.11 -0.26
N MET A 67 15.70 -2.62 -1.31
CA MET A 67 16.30 -2.72 -2.66
C MET A 67 16.66 -1.36 -3.24
N ILE A 68 15.89 -0.31 -2.94
CA ILE A 68 16.18 1.05 -3.43
C ILE A 68 16.95 1.92 -2.42
N GLY A 69 17.32 1.35 -1.26
CA GLY A 69 17.96 2.09 -0.17
C GLY A 69 17.08 3.24 0.31
N ALA A 70 15.80 2.98 0.57
CA ALA A 70 14.85 4.01 0.98
C ALA A 70 15.18 4.55 2.37
N HIS A 71 15.18 5.87 2.52
CA HIS A 71 15.31 6.59 3.78
C HIS A 71 14.06 7.40 4.12
N ARG A 72 13.29 7.83 3.13
CA ARG A 72 12.15 8.71 3.34
C ARG A 72 10.88 8.18 2.67
N VAL A 73 9.90 7.82 3.50
CA VAL A 73 8.63 7.24 3.07
C VAL A 73 7.48 8.16 3.46
N PHE A 74 6.49 8.30 2.59
CA PHE A 74 5.19 8.91 2.90
C PHE A 74 4.08 7.88 2.72
N GLU A 75 3.22 7.72 3.74
CA GLU A 75 2.07 6.83 3.72
C GLU A 75 0.76 7.62 3.69
N PHE A 76 -0.02 7.40 2.65
CA PHE A 76 -1.40 7.86 2.53
C PHE A 76 -2.32 6.78 3.12
N GLY A 77 -2.75 6.97 4.38
CA GLY A 77 -3.57 6.01 5.11
C GLY A 77 -2.73 4.92 5.81
N SER A 78 -2.22 5.23 6.99
CA SER A 78 -1.33 4.32 7.75
C SER A 78 -2.08 3.42 8.74
N GLY A 79 -3.38 3.68 8.97
CA GLY A 79 -4.10 3.00 10.04
C GLY A 79 -3.33 3.10 11.36
N TYR A 80 -3.23 2.01 12.09
CA TYR A 80 -2.46 1.94 13.35
C TYR A 80 -1.00 1.48 13.15
N GLY A 81 -0.42 1.73 11.94
CA GLY A 81 1.02 1.59 11.70
C GLY A 81 1.49 0.20 11.28
N TYR A 82 0.61 -0.67 10.76
CA TYR A 82 1.01 -2.02 10.33
C TYR A 82 1.99 -1.97 9.14
N SER A 83 1.75 -1.15 8.13
CA SER A 83 2.67 -0.92 7.01
C SER A 83 3.93 -0.17 7.47
N ALA A 84 3.78 0.79 8.38
CA ALA A 84 4.90 1.53 8.97
C ALA A 84 5.89 0.63 9.71
N TYR A 85 5.44 -0.47 10.31
CA TYR A 85 6.32 -1.49 10.89
C TYR A 85 7.33 -2.01 9.85
N TRP A 86 6.86 -2.37 8.66
CA TRP A 86 7.69 -2.92 7.60
C TRP A 86 8.65 -1.88 7.00
N PHE A 87 8.17 -0.69 6.75
CA PHE A 87 9.03 0.41 6.31
C PHE A 87 10.07 0.77 7.36
N GLY A 88 9.70 0.79 8.64
CA GLY A 88 10.61 1.10 9.74
C GLY A 88 11.79 0.14 9.87
N LYS A 89 11.62 -1.12 9.49
CA LYS A 89 12.71 -2.10 9.40
C LYS A 89 13.62 -1.87 8.20
N ALA A 90 13.16 -1.13 7.20
CA ALA A 90 13.87 -0.94 5.94
C ALA A 90 14.64 0.38 5.87
N VAL A 91 14.08 1.48 6.38
CA VAL A 91 14.65 2.83 6.18
C VAL A 91 15.91 3.13 7.00
N GLY A 92 16.31 2.24 7.89
CA GLY A 92 17.49 2.44 8.73
C GLY A 92 17.27 3.42 9.90
N PRO A 93 18.29 3.65 10.75
CA PRO A 93 18.16 4.47 11.96
C PRO A 93 17.91 5.95 11.66
N ASP A 94 18.46 6.48 10.58
CA ASP A 94 18.33 7.88 10.16
C ASP A 94 17.16 8.11 9.21
N GLY A 95 16.36 7.08 8.96
CA GLY A 95 15.21 7.17 8.06
C GLY A 95 14.00 7.83 8.68
N GLN A 96 13.06 8.27 7.84
CA GLN A 96 11.82 8.90 8.25
C GLN A 96 10.61 8.30 7.54
N ILE A 97 9.57 7.99 8.28
CA ILE A 97 8.26 7.59 7.76
C ILE A 97 7.23 8.63 8.19
N VAL A 98 6.63 9.30 7.22
CA VAL A 98 5.50 10.20 7.48
C VAL A 98 4.23 9.38 7.33
N CYS A 99 3.58 9.08 8.44
CA CYS A 99 2.32 8.35 8.51
C CYS A 99 1.14 9.31 8.58
N THR A 100 0.03 8.95 7.94
CA THR A 100 -1.19 9.74 7.98
C THR A 100 -2.42 8.87 8.23
N ASP A 101 -3.28 9.32 9.12
CA ASP A 101 -4.61 8.73 9.34
C ASP A 101 -5.56 9.80 9.89
N SER A 102 -6.84 9.74 9.54
CA SER A 102 -7.83 10.71 10.03
C SER A 102 -8.29 10.46 11.46
N ASN A 103 -8.04 9.25 12.00
CA ASN A 103 -8.46 8.86 13.34
C ASN A 103 -7.29 8.96 14.34
N PRO A 104 -7.34 9.87 15.33
CA PRO A 104 -6.26 10.01 16.32
C PRO A 104 -6.03 8.75 17.17
N VAL A 105 -7.05 7.90 17.36
CA VAL A 105 -6.88 6.62 18.08
C VAL A 105 -5.93 5.67 17.33
N ASN A 106 -5.85 5.77 16.01
CA ASN A 106 -4.89 5.00 15.23
C ASN A 106 -3.45 5.48 15.47
N GLN A 107 -3.23 6.78 15.64
CA GLN A 107 -1.93 7.34 16.03
C GLN A 107 -1.47 6.82 17.39
N GLU A 108 -2.33 6.91 18.41
CA GLU A 108 -2.00 6.42 19.77
C GLU A 108 -1.63 4.93 19.75
N ARG A 109 -2.34 4.15 18.95
CA ARG A 109 -2.08 2.72 18.83
C ARG A 109 -0.80 2.43 18.04
N ALA A 110 -0.55 3.19 16.96
CA ALA A 110 0.70 3.09 16.21
C ALA A 110 1.90 3.39 17.12
N GLU A 111 1.80 4.43 17.96
CA GLU A 111 2.82 4.77 18.94
C GLU A 111 3.11 3.62 19.90
N GLN A 112 2.06 2.99 20.45
CA GLN A 112 2.22 1.84 21.36
C GLN A 112 2.96 0.69 20.70
N TYR A 113 2.55 0.26 19.51
CA TYR A 113 3.17 -0.86 18.83
C TYR A 113 4.60 -0.55 18.35
N LEU A 114 4.79 0.59 17.70
CA LEU A 114 6.06 0.93 17.09
C LEU A 114 7.14 1.36 18.11
N SER A 115 6.73 1.92 19.25
CA SER A 115 7.64 2.19 20.38
C SER A 115 8.17 0.91 21.00
N ALA A 116 7.33 -0.12 21.12
CA ALA A 116 7.73 -1.41 21.70
C ALA A 116 8.88 -2.09 20.94
N ILE A 117 9.12 -1.69 19.70
CA ILE A 117 10.16 -2.24 18.81
C ILE A 117 11.18 -1.20 18.35
N GLY A 118 11.17 0.00 18.94
CA GLY A 118 12.14 1.06 18.64
C GLY A 118 12.04 1.66 17.23
N ILE A 119 10.87 1.60 16.61
CA ILE A 119 10.61 2.19 15.28
C ILE A 119 10.00 3.59 15.40
N TRP A 120 9.28 3.89 16.48
CA TRP A 120 8.51 5.12 16.62
C TRP A 120 9.32 6.41 16.42
N GLU A 121 10.58 6.43 16.83
CA GLU A 121 11.45 7.60 16.66
C GLU A 121 11.69 8.00 15.19
N ARG A 122 11.44 7.08 14.26
CA ARG A 122 11.53 7.31 12.80
C ARG A 122 10.18 7.71 12.20
N VAL A 123 9.12 7.66 12.99
CA VAL A 123 7.75 7.92 12.54
C VAL A 123 7.34 9.35 12.89
N LYS A 124 6.96 10.10 11.87
CA LYS A 124 6.21 11.34 12.02
C LYS A 124 4.75 11.03 11.72
N PHE A 125 3.97 10.76 12.75
CA PHE A 125 2.54 10.51 12.56
C PHE A 125 1.76 11.83 12.57
N CYS A 126 0.91 12.03 11.56
CA CYS A 126 0.09 13.23 11.40
C CYS A 126 -1.38 12.81 11.30
N THR A 127 -2.20 13.25 12.24
CA THR A 127 -3.65 13.01 12.21
C THR A 127 -4.33 14.05 11.30
N GLY A 128 -5.02 13.57 10.26
CA GLY A 128 -5.75 14.40 9.30
C GLY A 128 -5.88 13.73 7.93
N TYR A 129 -6.34 14.50 6.94
CA TYR A 129 -6.44 14.03 5.57
C TYR A 129 -5.04 13.94 4.93
N ALA A 130 -4.72 12.79 4.38
CA ALA A 130 -3.38 12.48 3.87
C ALA A 130 -2.92 13.45 2.76
N GLN A 131 -3.82 13.87 1.87
CA GLN A 131 -3.52 14.80 0.78
C GLN A 131 -3.14 16.18 1.32
N ASP A 132 -3.85 16.68 2.34
CA ASP A 132 -3.56 17.99 2.95
C ASP A 132 -2.21 17.96 3.67
N ILE A 133 -1.92 16.88 4.39
CA ILE A 133 -0.64 16.66 5.06
C ILE A 133 0.49 16.55 4.04
N PHE A 134 0.28 15.81 2.94
CA PHE A 134 1.25 15.68 1.87
C PHE A 134 1.60 17.03 1.24
N ALA A 135 0.59 17.86 0.96
CA ALA A 135 0.76 19.18 0.39
C ALA A 135 1.62 20.12 1.29
N GLN A 136 1.54 19.93 2.62
CA GLN A 136 2.27 20.71 3.62
C GLN A 136 3.62 20.11 4.00
N THR A 137 3.93 18.89 3.55
CA THR A 137 5.19 18.21 3.86
C THR A 137 6.20 18.47 2.73
N ASP A 138 7.33 19.08 3.01
CA ASP A 138 8.34 19.44 2.00
C ASP A 138 9.20 18.26 1.52
N GLY A 139 9.84 18.46 0.35
CA GLY A 139 10.92 17.62 -0.21
C GLY A 139 10.43 16.41 -0.99
N MET A 140 11.41 15.63 -1.48
CA MET A 140 11.18 14.40 -2.26
C MET A 140 11.11 13.19 -1.34
N PHE A 141 10.48 12.13 -1.82
CA PHE A 141 10.37 10.85 -1.13
C PHE A 141 11.03 9.73 -1.93
N ASP A 142 11.57 8.75 -1.23
CA ASP A 142 12.02 7.49 -1.82
C ASP A 142 10.83 6.61 -2.18
N ILE A 143 9.82 6.61 -1.30
CA ILE A 143 8.58 5.86 -1.48
C ILE A 143 7.38 6.73 -1.10
N CYS A 144 6.37 6.75 -1.96
CA CYS A 144 5.02 7.15 -1.64
C CYS A 144 4.14 5.89 -1.64
N TYR A 145 3.60 5.53 -0.47
CA TYR A 145 2.72 4.36 -0.31
C TYR A 145 1.28 4.81 -0.11
N ASN A 146 0.35 4.21 -0.85
CA ASN A 146 -1.06 4.58 -0.83
C ASN A 146 -1.96 3.40 -0.45
N ASP A 147 -2.62 3.53 0.69
CA ASP A 147 -3.70 2.66 1.15
C ASP A 147 -4.85 3.48 1.78
N ALA A 148 -5.10 4.65 1.20
CA ALA A 148 -6.18 5.56 1.57
C ALA A 148 -7.54 5.09 1.01
N ASP A 149 -8.56 5.96 1.12
CA ASP A 149 -9.87 5.76 0.49
C ASP A 149 -9.76 5.70 -1.04
N LYS A 150 -10.34 4.66 -1.62
CA LYS A 150 -10.12 4.29 -3.03
C LYS A 150 -10.61 5.35 -4.03
N GLY A 151 -11.63 6.14 -3.66
CA GLY A 151 -12.07 7.28 -4.48
C GLY A 151 -11.02 8.36 -4.70
N GLY A 152 -10.04 8.49 -3.79
CA GLY A 152 -8.95 9.47 -3.89
C GLY A 152 -7.69 8.99 -4.64
N TYR A 153 -7.64 7.73 -5.08
CA TYR A 153 -6.44 7.14 -5.68
C TYR A 153 -5.88 7.90 -6.89
N PRO A 154 -6.69 8.34 -7.88
CA PRO A 154 -6.16 9.09 -9.01
C PRO A 154 -5.51 10.41 -8.61
N ASP A 155 -6.09 11.12 -7.65
CA ASP A 155 -5.56 12.41 -7.19
C ASP A 155 -4.30 12.24 -6.36
N ILE A 156 -4.26 11.21 -5.50
CA ILE A 156 -3.04 10.85 -4.76
C ILE A 156 -1.90 10.53 -5.72
N TRP A 157 -2.14 9.77 -6.79
CA TRP A 157 -1.12 9.52 -7.81
C TRP A 157 -0.60 10.82 -8.44
N ARG A 158 -1.49 11.70 -8.88
CA ARG A 158 -1.12 12.98 -9.51
C ARG A 158 -0.25 13.84 -8.60
N MET A 159 -0.53 13.85 -7.30
CA MET A 159 0.26 14.59 -6.31
C MET A 159 1.59 13.89 -6.01
N ALA A 160 1.55 12.59 -5.77
CA ALA A 160 2.69 11.82 -5.30
C ALA A 160 3.80 11.70 -6.35
N LYS A 161 3.46 11.47 -7.63
CA LYS A 161 4.43 11.25 -8.70
C LYS A 161 5.43 12.40 -8.86
N GLU A 162 4.99 13.63 -8.63
CA GLU A 162 5.84 14.82 -8.74
C GLU A 162 6.92 14.89 -7.65
N ARG A 163 6.70 14.16 -6.54
CA ARG A 163 7.55 14.21 -5.36
C ARG A 163 8.25 12.89 -5.03
N ILE A 164 8.22 11.94 -5.94
CA ILE A 164 9.05 10.73 -5.89
C ILE A 164 10.38 11.04 -6.58
N ARG A 165 11.52 10.78 -5.93
CA ARG A 165 12.82 10.98 -6.57
C ARG A 165 13.04 10.06 -7.77
N PRO A 166 13.95 10.38 -8.71
CA PRO A 166 14.38 9.40 -9.71
C PRO A 166 14.86 8.10 -9.05
N GLY A 167 14.39 6.96 -9.56
CA GLY A 167 14.62 5.63 -8.99
C GLY A 167 13.78 5.29 -7.75
N GLY A 168 12.98 6.22 -7.22
CA GLY A 168 12.04 6.00 -6.14
C GLY A 168 10.76 5.29 -6.60
N LEU A 169 9.91 4.90 -5.63
CA LEU A 169 8.73 4.08 -5.88
C LEU A 169 7.43 4.79 -5.47
N TYR A 170 6.42 4.60 -6.28
CA TYR A 170 5.03 4.67 -5.86
C TYR A 170 4.51 3.25 -5.67
N ILE A 171 3.83 2.99 -4.57
CA ILE A 171 3.23 1.69 -4.28
C ILE A 171 1.80 1.94 -3.81
N ALA A 172 0.82 1.17 -4.32
CA ALA A 172 -0.55 1.25 -3.82
C ALA A 172 -1.15 -0.15 -3.65
N ASP A 173 -1.89 -0.34 -2.54
CA ASP A 173 -2.59 -1.59 -2.23
C ASP A 173 -4.02 -1.62 -2.81
N ASN A 174 -4.62 -2.82 -2.87
CA ASN A 174 -5.98 -3.10 -3.31
C ASN A 174 -6.32 -2.65 -4.75
N VAL A 175 -5.35 -2.65 -5.64
CA VAL A 175 -5.53 -2.15 -7.01
C VAL A 175 -6.27 -3.11 -7.94
N LEU A 176 -6.53 -4.34 -7.51
CA LEU A 176 -7.41 -5.30 -8.20
C LEU A 176 -8.85 -5.25 -7.69
N TRP A 177 -9.07 -4.66 -6.52
CA TRP A 177 -10.40 -4.36 -5.96
C TRP A 177 -11.34 -5.57 -5.99
N ARG A 178 -10.86 -6.70 -5.45
CA ARG A 178 -11.56 -8.00 -5.44
C ARG A 178 -12.01 -8.43 -6.84
N GLY A 179 -11.19 -8.17 -7.85
CA GLY A 179 -11.48 -8.49 -9.25
C GLY A 179 -12.42 -7.52 -9.96
N ARG A 180 -13.07 -6.56 -9.27
CA ARG A 180 -14.04 -5.63 -9.87
C ARG A 180 -13.47 -4.81 -11.00
N VAL A 181 -12.19 -4.47 -10.94
CA VAL A 181 -11.52 -3.72 -12.03
C VAL A 181 -11.51 -4.47 -13.37
N ALA A 182 -11.64 -5.80 -13.34
CA ALA A 182 -11.61 -6.66 -14.53
C ALA A 182 -13.00 -6.97 -15.11
N VAL A 183 -14.09 -6.57 -14.42
CA VAL A 183 -15.45 -6.93 -14.80
C VAL A 183 -16.31 -5.68 -14.93
N ASP A 184 -16.96 -5.50 -16.09
CA ASP A 184 -17.85 -4.39 -16.31
C ASP A 184 -19.20 -4.61 -15.59
N GLY A 185 -19.75 -3.52 -15.04
CA GLY A 185 -21.05 -3.52 -14.37
C GLY A 185 -21.10 -4.23 -13.02
N SER A 186 -19.95 -4.55 -12.43
CA SER A 186 -19.90 -5.09 -11.06
C SER A 186 -20.42 -4.07 -10.05
N ALA A 187 -21.18 -4.54 -9.07
CA ALA A 187 -21.65 -3.70 -7.96
C ALA A 187 -20.46 -3.12 -7.20
N ASP A 188 -20.45 -1.83 -6.97
CA ASP A 188 -19.37 -1.17 -6.24
C ASP A 188 -19.63 -1.21 -4.73
N ILE A 189 -18.56 -1.26 -3.92
CA ILE A 189 -18.64 -1.19 -2.46
C ILE A 189 -19.05 0.21 -2.02
N LYS A 190 -18.49 1.21 -2.67
CA LYS A 190 -18.90 2.61 -2.60
C LYS A 190 -18.98 3.18 -4.02
N PRO A 191 -19.95 4.02 -4.34
CA PRO A 191 -20.14 4.54 -5.69
C PRO A 191 -18.86 5.17 -6.25
N GLY A 192 -18.45 4.74 -7.45
CA GLY A 192 -17.32 5.28 -8.18
C GLY A 192 -15.92 4.77 -7.75
N TRP A 193 -15.82 3.92 -6.75
CA TRP A 193 -14.50 3.43 -6.29
C TRP A 193 -13.84 2.50 -7.30
N THR A 194 -14.59 1.62 -7.94
CA THR A 194 -14.06 0.73 -8.99
C THR A 194 -13.50 1.53 -10.16
N GLU A 195 -14.24 2.56 -10.62
CA GLU A 195 -13.76 3.41 -11.71
C GLU A 195 -12.54 4.24 -11.30
N ALA A 196 -12.50 4.75 -10.07
CA ALA A 196 -11.33 5.47 -9.56
C ALA A 196 -10.07 4.58 -9.55
N ILE A 197 -10.20 3.31 -9.15
CA ILE A 197 -9.06 2.38 -9.18
C ILE A 197 -8.67 2.04 -10.62
N ARG A 198 -9.64 1.84 -11.53
CA ARG A 198 -9.34 1.65 -12.96
C ARG A 198 -8.58 2.83 -13.55
N GLU A 199 -9.05 4.06 -13.29
CA GLU A 199 -8.39 5.28 -13.72
C GLU A 199 -6.98 5.37 -13.15
N HIS A 200 -6.82 5.18 -11.84
CA HIS A 200 -5.53 5.17 -11.16
C HIS A 200 -4.54 4.19 -11.81
N ASN A 201 -4.96 2.94 -12.02
CA ASN A 201 -4.10 1.92 -12.64
C ASN A 201 -3.69 2.31 -14.06
N GLN A 202 -4.63 2.87 -14.83
CA GLN A 202 -4.35 3.34 -16.19
C GLN A 202 -3.39 4.53 -16.22
N LEU A 203 -3.58 5.50 -15.31
CA LEU A 203 -2.71 6.66 -15.20
C LEU A 203 -1.26 6.23 -14.94
N ILE A 204 -1.06 5.30 -14.02
CA ILE A 204 0.27 4.82 -13.65
C ILE A 204 0.90 4.01 -14.79
N CYS A 205 0.18 3.01 -15.31
CA CYS A 205 0.72 2.11 -16.32
C CYS A 205 0.98 2.78 -17.68
N LYS A 206 0.39 3.96 -17.91
CA LYS A 206 0.62 4.76 -19.13
C LYS A 206 1.57 5.94 -18.92
N ASP A 207 2.03 6.17 -17.69
CA ASP A 207 2.92 7.29 -17.41
C ASP A 207 4.32 7.03 -18.00
N PRO A 208 4.80 7.90 -18.92
CA PRO A 208 6.09 7.69 -19.59
C PRO A 208 7.30 7.82 -18.66
N GLU A 209 7.14 8.46 -17.50
CA GLU A 209 8.22 8.66 -16.53
C GLU A 209 8.38 7.49 -15.55
N PHE A 210 7.45 6.51 -15.58
CA PHE A 210 7.47 5.39 -14.67
C PHE A 210 7.48 4.04 -15.38
N ASP A 211 8.14 3.05 -14.77
CA ASP A 211 8.01 1.65 -15.10
C ASP A 211 7.12 1.01 -14.02
N ALA A 212 5.99 0.43 -14.42
CA ALA A 212 4.99 -0.07 -13.47
C ALA A 212 4.54 -1.49 -13.77
N PHE A 213 4.19 -2.24 -12.71
CA PHE A 213 3.53 -3.52 -12.80
C PHE A 213 2.60 -3.74 -11.61
N ILE A 214 1.64 -4.66 -11.75
CA ILE A 214 0.78 -5.09 -10.65
C ILE A 214 1.23 -6.49 -10.20
N ASN A 215 1.60 -6.60 -8.92
CA ASN A 215 1.78 -7.86 -8.24
C ASN A 215 0.40 -8.34 -7.74
N PRO A 216 -0.08 -9.53 -8.13
CA PRO A 216 -1.42 -10.00 -7.77
C PRO A 216 -1.56 -10.52 -6.34
N THR A 217 -0.56 -10.35 -5.47
CA THR A 217 -0.64 -10.77 -4.06
C THR A 217 -1.83 -10.10 -3.38
N ARG A 218 -2.65 -10.91 -2.69
CA ARG A 218 -3.89 -10.49 -2.04
C ARG A 218 -4.84 -9.77 -3.02
N ASP A 219 -5.14 -8.50 -2.77
CA ASP A 219 -6.02 -7.67 -3.61
C ASP A 219 -5.26 -6.81 -4.63
N GLY A 220 -4.03 -7.20 -4.92
CA GLY A 220 -3.14 -6.57 -5.89
C GLY A 220 -2.42 -5.34 -5.37
N VAL A 221 -1.11 -5.32 -5.60
CA VAL A 221 -0.23 -4.20 -5.27
C VAL A 221 0.40 -3.67 -6.55
N ILE A 222 0.15 -2.42 -6.91
CA ILE A 222 0.87 -1.77 -7.99
C ILE A 222 2.19 -1.21 -7.47
N VAL A 223 3.26 -1.45 -8.22
CA VAL A 223 4.59 -0.89 -7.95
C VAL A 223 5.02 -0.13 -9.19
N ALA A 224 5.26 1.16 -9.04
CA ALA A 224 5.74 2.03 -10.11
C ALA A 224 7.06 2.69 -9.70
N ARG A 225 8.11 2.48 -10.49
CA ARG A 225 9.44 3.04 -10.26
C ARG A 225 9.64 4.24 -11.17
N ARG A 226 9.98 5.40 -10.60
CA ARG A 226 10.36 6.57 -11.40
C ARG A 226 11.66 6.30 -12.16
N LYS A 227 11.66 6.52 -13.46
CA LYS A 227 12.85 6.35 -14.30
C LYS A 227 13.99 7.28 -13.85
N MET A 228 15.21 6.82 -14.07
CA MET A 228 16.37 7.69 -13.93
C MET A 228 16.37 8.67 -15.10
N ALA A 229 16.72 9.92 -14.84
CA ALA A 229 16.88 10.92 -15.89
C ALA A 229 18.07 10.60 -16.79
#